data_bbfa0d53692b7c7cade8fabed02d9c6a
#
_entry.id   bbfa0d53692b7c7cade8fabed02d9c6a
#
_cell.length_a   1.000
_cell.length_b   1.000
_cell.length_c   1.000
_cell.angle_alpha   90.00
_cell.angle_beta   90.00
_cell.angle_gamma   90.00
#
_symmetry.space_group_name_H-M   'P 1'
#
loop_
_entity.id
_entity.type
_entity.pdbx_description
1 polymer ?
#
loop_
_entity_poly.entity_id
_entity_poly.type
_entity_poly.pdbx_seq_one_letter_code
_entity_poly.pdbx_strand_id
1 'polypeptide(L)'
;KDWFNISFDGNSPYNDGFWYEGWEGYYNLVKLNLNNPDVVNYLIESVRGWVDEFDIDGIRLDVAYCLNRDFMKRLRYETDQMKQEFFLVGEMLHGDYNTIVGNECLHSATNYECYKGLYSSFNSMNMFEIAHSIERQFGKEPWCLYTGKHLLTFVDNHDVSRIASTLTNKAHLPLIYALMFGMPGIPCIYYRSEWGCEAVKGSGNDNILRPAFDKPEYNELTDTISSLGQMYHNSRALSYGDYTKKVLTNRQYVFKREADGEKVLVAINADENEYTAYFDTECADALNLITGKKEDLSGKIVLPPYSFRFYRCM
;
A
#
# COMPACT_ATOMS: atom_id res chain seq x y z
N LYS A 1 -27.51 14.79 21.37
CA LYS A 1 -26.72 14.65 22.61
C LYS A 1 -26.03 13.27 22.61
N ASP A 2 -26.74 12.22 22.34
CA ASP A 2 -26.25 10.82 22.38
C ASP A 2 -25.42 10.41 21.16
N TRP A 3 -25.24 11.32 20.20
CA TRP A 3 -24.40 11.11 19.03
C TRP A 3 -22.91 11.28 19.30
N PHE A 4 -22.57 11.83 20.46
CA PHE A 4 -21.21 12.06 20.91
C PHE A 4 -21.02 11.46 22.31
N ASN A 5 -19.82 11.07 22.65
CA ASN A 5 -19.46 10.66 24.00
C ASN A 5 -19.19 11.90 24.85
N ILE A 6 -20.17 12.27 25.70
CA ILE A 6 -20.14 13.48 26.52
C ILE A 6 -20.28 13.09 28.01
N SER A 7 -19.50 13.71 28.88
CA SER A 7 -19.63 13.62 30.34
C SER A 7 -19.75 15.02 30.95
N PHE A 8 -20.76 15.20 31.80
CA PHE A 8 -20.94 16.45 32.56
C PHE A 8 -20.19 16.48 33.88
N ASP A 9 -19.54 15.35 34.24
CA ASP A 9 -18.69 15.23 35.42
C ASP A 9 -17.25 15.71 35.20
N GLY A 10 -16.94 16.14 33.96
CA GLY A 10 -15.63 16.62 33.54
C GLY A 10 -15.71 17.92 32.75
N ASN A 11 -14.56 18.40 32.31
CA ASN A 11 -14.48 19.60 31.46
C ASN A 11 -13.49 19.36 30.31
N SER A 12 -13.73 20.00 29.18
CA SER A 12 -12.78 20.02 28.08
C SER A 12 -11.63 21.01 28.39
N PRO A 13 -10.49 20.93 27.68
CA PRO A 13 -9.44 21.94 27.77
C PRO A 13 -9.88 23.35 27.37
N TYR A 14 -11.00 23.49 26.68
CA TYR A 14 -11.58 24.77 26.31
C TYR A 14 -12.53 25.37 27.36
N ASN A 15 -12.69 24.65 28.49
CA ASN A 15 -13.57 25.07 29.59
C ASN A 15 -15.06 25.18 29.20
N ASP A 16 -15.54 24.20 28.42
CA ASP A 16 -16.92 24.17 27.88
C ASP A 16 -17.98 23.78 28.93
N GLY A 17 -17.59 23.43 30.15
CA GLY A 17 -18.49 22.96 31.19
C GLY A 17 -18.89 21.49 31.08
N PHE A 18 -18.30 20.77 30.15
CA PHE A 18 -18.44 19.32 29.96
C PHE A 18 -17.22 18.74 29.25
N TRP A 19 -16.98 17.45 29.43
CA TRP A 19 -15.97 16.69 28.69
C TRP A 19 -16.64 16.02 27.47
N TYR A 20 -15.90 15.88 26.39
CA TYR A 20 -16.28 15.07 25.22
C TYR A 20 -15.06 14.38 24.63
N GLU A 21 -15.31 13.28 23.91
CA GLU A 21 -14.25 12.50 23.28
C GLU A 21 -13.79 13.16 21.98
N GLY A 22 -12.49 13.48 21.89
CA GLY A 22 -11.81 13.86 20.68
C GLY A 22 -10.88 12.75 20.19
N TRP A 23 -10.55 12.76 18.90
CA TRP A 23 -9.58 11.82 18.33
C TRP A 23 -8.20 12.01 18.99
N GLU A 24 -7.68 10.94 19.61
CA GLU A 24 -6.38 10.93 20.31
C GLU A 24 -6.14 12.14 21.25
N GLY A 25 -7.20 12.68 21.84
CA GLY A 25 -7.13 13.85 22.70
C GLY A 25 -7.15 15.20 22.00
N TYR A 26 -7.33 15.21 20.68
CA TYR A 26 -7.54 16.45 19.91
C TYR A 26 -9.02 16.85 19.96
N TYR A 27 -9.38 17.80 20.78
CA TYR A 27 -10.76 18.21 21.05
C TYR A 27 -11.41 18.98 19.89
N ASN A 28 -10.64 19.52 18.97
CA ASN A 28 -11.15 20.08 17.71
C ASN A 28 -11.57 19.00 16.68
N LEU A 29 -11.27 17.73 16.96
CA LEU A 29 -11.64 16.57 16.15
C LEU A 29 -12.57 15.67 16.97
N VAL A 30 -13.83 16.09 17.09
CA VAL A 30 -14.83 15.42 17.94
C VAL A 30 -15.23 14.09 17.35
N LYS A 31 -15.22 13.03 18.16
CA LYS A 31 -15.62 11.68 17.75
C LYS A 31 -17.12 11.49 17.83
N LEU A 32 -17.68 10.81 16.82
CA LEU A 32 -19.03 10.29 16.86
C LEU A 32 -19.10 9.04 17.75
N ASN A 33 -20.22 8.87 18.45
CA ASN A 33 -20.50 7.67 19.25
C ASN A 33 -20.98 6.51 18.35
N LEU A 34 -20.03 5.70 17.86
CA LEU A 34 -20.35 4.53 17.01
C LEU A 34 -21.00 3.36 17.76
N ASN A 35 -21.26 3.48 19.07
CA ASN A 35 -22.10 2.56 19.82
C ASN A 35 -23.60 2.97 19.75
N ASN A 36 -23.89 4.18 19.27
CA ASN A 36 -25.26 4.63 19.07
C ASN A 36 -25.79 4.13 17.71
N PRO A 37 -26.86 3.31 17.68
CA PRO A 37 -27.41 2.77 16.45
C PRO A 37 -27.92 3.85 15.48
N ASP A 38 -28.41 4.98 15.96
CA ASP A 38 -28.87 6.08 15.09
C ASP A 38 -27.70 6.72 14.34
N VAL A 39 -26.54 6.87 14.99
CA VAL A 39 -25.29 7.34 14.34
C VAL A 39 -24.85 6.35 13.27
N VAL A 40 -24.81 5.06 13.62
CA VAL A 40 -24.41 4.00 12.68
C VAL A 40 -25.36 3.97 11.48
N ASN A 41 -26.67 3.98 11.71
CA ASN A 41 -27.67 3.99 10.63
C ASN A 41 -27.52 5.24 9.74
N TYR A 42 -27.32 6.41 10.32
CA TYR A 42 -27.14 7.65 9.56
C TYR A 42 -25.89 7.58 8.64
N LEU A 43 -24.77 7.05 9.15
CA LEU A 43 -23.54 6.90 8.36
C LEU A 43 -23.72 5.88 7.23
N ILE A 44 -24.41 4.75 7.50
CA ILE A 44 -24.68 3.73 6.47
C ILE A 44 -25.62 4.28 5.39
N GLU A 45 -26.68 4.99 5.77
CA GLU A 45 -27.58 5.63 4.80
C GLU A 45 -26.88 6.72 3.98
N SER A 46 -25.90 7.43 4.57
CA SER A 46 -25.06 8.35 3.82
C SER A 46 -24.23 7.64 2.76
N VAL A 47 -23.63 6.49 3.10
CA VAL A 47 -22.89 5.65 2.13
C VAL A 47 -23.84 5.14 1.04
N ARG A 48 -25.04 4.71 1.39
CA ARG A 48 -26.07 4.28 0.42
C ARG A 48 -26.40 5.41 -0.55
N GLY A 49 -26.64 6.62 -0.03
CA GLY A 49 -26.87 7.80 -0.86
C GLY A 49 -25.72 8.08 -1.83
N TRP A 50 -24.45 7.90 -1.41
CA TRP A 50 -23.30 8.09 -2.30
C TRP A 50 -23.21 6.98 -3.37
N VAL A 51 -23.56 5.75 -3.05
CA VAL A 51 -23.65 4.68 -4.05
C VAL A 51 -24.74 5.00 -5.08
N ASP A 52 -25.91 5.43 -4.62
CA ASP A 52 -27.05 5.72 -5.48
C ASP A 52 -26.82 6.96 -6.38
N GLU A 53 -26.18 8.01 -5.83
CA GLU A 53 -25.99 9.30 -6.53
C GLU A 53 -24.71 9.30 -7.39
N PHE A 54 -23.61 8.72 -6.91
CA PHE A 54 -22.27 8.83 -7.53
C PHE A 54 -21.72 7.50 -8.05
N ASP A 55 -22.45 6.40 -7.85
CA ASP A 55 -22.03 5.04 -8.26
C ASP A 55 -20.63 4.65 -7.77
N ILE A 56 -20.28 5.04 -6.54
CA ILE A 56 -18.97 4.71 -5.97
C ILE A 56 -18.77 3.21 -5.81
N ASP A 57 -17.52 2.73 -5.95
CA ASP A 57 -17.12 1.32 -5.86
C ASP A 57 -16.47 0.96 -4.52
N GLY A 58 -16.32 1.91 -3.63
CA GLY A 58 -15.71 1.68 -2.33
C GLY A 58 -15.46 2.96 -1.56
N ILE A 59 -15.01 2.81 -0.32
CA ILE A 59 -14.64 3.93 0.56
C ILE A 59 -13.36 3.62 1.33
N ARG A 60 -12.60 4.66 1.63
CA ARG A 60 -11.50 4.63 2.59
C ARG A 60 -12.00 5.16 3.92
N LEU A 61 -11.76 4.43 4.97
CA LEU A 61 -12.01 4.84 6.34
C LEU A 61 -10.75 5.47 6.92
N ASP A 62 -10.83 6.76 7.21
CA ASP A 62 -9.78 7.50 7.91
C ASP A 62 -9.62 6.97 9.33
N VAL A 63 -8.37 6.95 9.85
CA VAL A 63 -8.03 6.48 11.21
C VAL A 63 -8.75 5.20 11.64
N ALA A 64 -8.83 4.22 10.76
CA ALA A 64 -9.62 3.00 10.98
C ALA A 64 -9.23 2.23 12.25
N TYR A 65 -7.99 2.36 12.71
CA TYR A 65 -7.51 1.77 13.97
C TYR A 65 -8.19 2.36 15.22
N CYS A 66 -8.81 3.54 15.11
CA CYS A 66 -9.57 4.20 16.17
C CYS A 66 -11.09 3.98 16.07
N LEU A 67 -11.56 3.31 15.02
CA LEU A 67 -12.99 3.08 14.81
C LEU A 67 -13.48 1.84 15.55
N ASN A 68 -14.78 1.84 15.89
CA ASN A 68 -15.45 0.69 16.48
C ASN A 68 -15.49 -0.48 15.48
N ARG A 69 -15.05 -1.66 15.91
CA ARG A 69 -14.99 -2.85 15.05
C ARG A 69 -16.39 -3.32 14.63
N ASP A 70 -17.39 -3.21 15.52
CA ASP A 70 -18.75 -3.63 15.21
C ASP A 70 -19.37 -2.71 14.17
N PHE A 71 -19.04 -1.41 14.19
CA PHE A 71 -19.39 -0.49 13.10
C PHE A 71 -18.78 -0.93 11.76
N MET A 72 -17.50 -1.27 11.73
CA MET A 72 -16.84 -1.73 10.49
C MET A 72 -17.47 -3.03 9.96
N LYS A 73 -17.81 -3.96 10.84
CA LYS A 73 -18.54 -5.20 10.45
C LYS A 73 -19.92 -4.90 9.90
N ARG A 74 -20.67 -4.01 10.56
CA ARG A 74 -21.98 -3.60 10.07
C ARG A 74 -21.87 -2.88 8.72
N LEU A 75 -20.91 -1.98 8.57
CA LEU A 75 -20.65 -1.29 7.32
C LEU A 75 -20.33 -2.30 6.20
N ARG A 76 -19.45 -3.29 6.46
CA ARG A 76 -19.14 -4.35 5.51
C ARG A 76 -20.38 -5.11 5.07
N TYR A 77 -21.18 -5.57 6.03
CA TYR A 77 -22.42 -6.29 5.72
C TYR A 77 -23.36 -5.48 4.83
N GLU A 78 -23.57 -4.21 5.14
CA GLU A 78 -24.46 -3.34 4.38
C GLU A 78 -23.93 -3.01 2.99
N THR A 79 -22.65 -2.73 2.86
CA THR A 79 -22.05 -2.41 1.56
C THR A 79 -21.99 -3.61 0.62
N ASP A 80 -21.82 -4.83 1.13
CA ASP A 80 -21.93 -6.06 0.34
C ASP A 80 -23.35 -6.26 -0.24
N GLN A 81 -24.39 -5.66 0.38
CA GLN A 81 -25.77 -5.66 -0.13
C GLN A 81 -26.05 -4.49 -1.10
N MET A 82 -25.32 -3.39 -0.98
CA MET A 82 -25.52 -2.20 -1.83
C MET A 82 -24.96 -2.40 -3.24
N LYS A 83 -23.74 -2.96 -3.33
CA LYS A 83 -23.06 -3.13 -4.61
C LYS A 83 -22.11 -4.32 -4.57
N GLN A 84 -22.14 -5.14 -5.62
CA GLN A 84 -21.20 -6.23 -5.79
C GLN A 84 -19.76 -5.71 -5.83
N GLU A 85 -18.83 -6.38 -5.15
CA GLU A 85 -17.40 -6.03 -5.09
C GLU A 85 -17.11 -4.63 -4.51
N PHE A 86 -17.99 -4.10 -3.65
CA PHE A 86 -17.72 -2.83 -2.97
C PHE A 86 -16.50 -2.93 -2.07
N PHE A 87 -15.51 -2.04 -2.29
CA PHE A 87 -14.21 -2.14 -1.64
C PHE A 87 -14.11 -1.25 -0.39
N LEU A 88 -13.72 -1.86 0.74
CA LEU A 88 -13.47 -1.14 1.99
C LEU A 88 -11.97 -1.19 2.33
N VAL A 89 -11.34 -0.04 2.45
CA VAL A 89 -9.95 0.08 2.90
C VAL A 89 -9.86 1.00 4.12
N GLY A 90 -9.12 0.57 5.13
CA GLY A 90 -8.90 1.35 6.34
C GLY A 90 -7.50 1.97 6.38
N GLU A 91 -7.39 3.19 6.86
CA GLU A 91 -6.11 3.72 7.25
C GLU A 91 -5.65 3.08 8.55
N MET A 92 -4.46 2.48 8.51
CA MET A 92 -3.82 1.85 9.66
C MET A 92 -2.37 2.29 9.72
N LEU A 93 -2.04 3.14 10.67
CA LEU A 93 -0.68 3.68 10.82
C LEU A 93 0.27 2.68 11.49
N HIS A 94 -0.25 1.92 12.45
CA HIS A 94 0.50 0.96 13.25
C HIS A 94 -0.44 -0.10 13.87
N GLY A 95 0.15 -1.15 14.41
CA GLY A 95 -0.59 -2.22 15.08
C GLY A 95 -0.83 -3.45 14.21
N ASP A 96 -1.66 -4.35 14.67
CA ASP A 96 -1.99 -5.60 13.98
C ASP A 96 -3.15 -5.37 13.00
N TYR A 97 -2.86 -5.47 11.71
CA TYR A 97 -3.86 -5.30 10.63
C TYR A 97 -4.98 -6.34 10.68
N ASN A 98 -4.76 -7.50 11.33
CA ASN A 98 -5.81 -8.50 11.53
C ASN A 98 -6.98 -7.98 12.38
N THR A 99 -6.78 -6.91 13.14
CA THR A 99 -7.85 -6.30 13.95
C THR A 99 -8.95 -5.68 13.11
N ILE A 100 -8.63 -5.21 11.91
CA ILE A 100 -9.56 -4.51 11.01
C ILE A 100 -9.71 -5.14 9.62
N VAL A 101 -8.76 -6.01 9.19
CA VAL A 101 -8.81 -6.66 7.87
C VAL A 101 -9.20 -8.13 8.00
N GLY A 102 -10.28 -8.52 7.35
CA GLY A 102 -10.76 -9.90 7.34
C GLY A 102 -12.13 -10.06 6.68
N ASN A 103 -12.62 -11.30 6.62
CA ASN A 103 -13.84 -11.65 5.88
C ASN A 103 -15.11 -10.91 6.34
N GLU A 104 -15.17 -10.51 7.61
CA GLU A 104 -16.33 -9.82 8.18
C GLU A 104 -16.07 -8.32 8.43
N CYS A 105 -14.89 -7.82 8.05
CA CYS A 105 -14.47 -6.46 8.31
C CYS A 105 -13.94 -5.82 7.02
N LEU A 106 -12.92 -4.95 7.07
CA LEU A 106 -12.39 -4.30 5.89
C LEU A 106 -11.67 -5.29 4.96
N HIS A 107 -11.64 -5.00 3.67
CA HIS A 107 -10.93 -5.80 2.67
C HIS A 107 -9.42 -5.58 2.75
N SER A 108 -9.00 -4.35 3.07
CA SER A 108 -7.60 -3.93 3.06
C SER A 108 -7.34 -2.85 4.11
N ALA A 109 -6.06 -2.63 4.37
CA ALA A 109 -5.55 -1.50 5.15
C ALA A 109 -4.28 -0.94 4.52
N THR A 110 -3.96 0.31 4.82
CA THR A 110 -2.72 0.97 4.37
C THR A 110 -1.49 0.34 5.02
N ASN A 111 -0.53 -0.10 4.22
CA ASN A 111 0.66 -0.82 4.70
C ASN A 111 1.82 0.14 5.03
N TYR A 112 1.70 0.86 6.14
CA TYR A 112 2.73 1.81 6.60
C TYR A 112 4.04 1.11 7.01
N GLU A 113 4.01 -0.14 7.44
CA GLU A 113 5.23 -0.90 7.73
C GLU A 113 6.06 -1.09 6.47
N CYS A 114 5.46 -1.55 5.37
CA CYS A 114 6.18 -1.67 4.10
C CYS A 114 6.53 -0.31 3.49
N TYR A 115 5.70 0.73 3.63
CA TYR A 115 6.05 2.09 3.24
C TYR A 115 7.39 2.52 3.83
N LYS A 116 7.56 2.36 5.14
CA LYS A 116 8.84 2.70 5.80
C LYS A 116 9.98 1.84 5.27
N GLY A 117 9.79 0.53 5.20
CA GLY A 117 10.80 -0.41 4.70
C GLY A 117 11.22 -0.12 3.25
N LEU A 118 10.29 0.28 2.40
CA LEU A 118 10.56 0.62 1.00
C LEU A 118 11.59 1.75 0.90
N TYR A 119 11.29 2.96 1.41
CA TYR A 119 12.22 4.08 1.22
C TYR A 119 13.51 3.94 2.04
N SER A 120 13.44 3.38 3.25
CA SER A 120 14.63 3.26 4.10
C SER A 120 15.62 2.24 3.55
N SER A 121 15.16 1.14 2.93
CA SER A 121 16.03 0.15 2.30
C SER A 121 16.88 0.75 1.17
N PHE A 122 16.29 1.62 0.35
CA PHE A 122 17.02 2.30 -0.72
C PHE A 122 17.97 3.38 -0.16
N ASN A 123 17.54 4.16 0.82
CA ASN A 123 18.37 5.22 1.40
C ASN A 123 19.55 4.68 2.21
N SER A 124 19.38 3.59 2.94
CA SER A 124 20.43 2.94 3.73
C SER A 124 21.24 1.92 2.92
N MET A 125 20.86 1.64 1.66
CA MET A 125 21.41 0.57 0.83
C MET A 125 21.37 -0.78 1.57
N ASN A 126 20.20 -1.10 2.14
CA ASN A 126 19.97 -2.30 2.95
C ASN A 126 18.63 -2.96 2.62
N MET A 127 18.60 -3.79 1.56
CA MET A 127 17.40 -4.49 1.13
C MET A 127 16.88 -5.52 2.15
N PHE A 128 17.65 -5.88 3.16
CA PHE A 128 17.19 -6.77 4.24
C PHE A 128 16.03 -6.18 5.03
N GLU A 129 15.93 -4.85 5.11
CA GLU A 129 14.86 -4.18 5.86
C GLU A 129 13.49 -4.44 5.23
N ILE A 130 13.32 -4.11 3.95
CA ILE A 130 12.05 -4.36 3.25
C ILE A 130 11.79 -5.84 3.04
N ALA A 131 12.83 -6.64 2.75
CA ALA A 131 12.68 -8.08 2.60
C ALA A 131 12.18 -8.76 3.88
N HIS A 132 12.64 -8.29 5.06
CA HIS A 132 12.14 -8.77 6.35
C HIS A 132 10.66 -8.43 6.54
N SER A 133 10.24 -7.19 6.25
CA SER A 133 8.84 -6.79 6.35
C SER A 133 7.94 -7.59 5.42
N ILE A 134 8.35 -7.80 4.16
CA ILE A 134 7.58 -8.61 3.21
C ILE A 134 7.49 -10.06 3.67
N GLU A 135 8.59 -10.67 4.09
CA GLU A 135 8.61 -12.07 4.57
C GLU A 135 7.73 -12.26 5.80
N ARG A 136 7.87 -11.36 6.79
CA ARG A 136 7.07 -11.37 8.02
C ARG A 136 5.58 -11.23 7.76
N GLN A 137 5.21 -10.41 6.79
CA GLN A 137 3.81 -10.17 6.46
C GLN A 137 3.21 -11.25 5.56
N PHE A 138 3.91 -11.64 4.49
CA PHE A 138 3.34 -12.41 3.39
C PHE A 138 4.06 -13.74 3.10
N GLY A 139 5.03 -14.13 3.91
CA GLY A 139 5.68 -15.43 3.79
C GLY A 139 4.72 -16.60 4.01
N LYS A 140 5.22 -17.82 3.80
CA LYS A 140 4.44 -19.07 3.91
C LYS A 140 4.51 -19.72 5.29
N GLU A 141 5.40 -19.23 6.13
CA GLU A 141 5.60 -19.82 7.46
C GLU A 141 4.43 -19.51 8.41
N PRO A 142 4.13 -20.38 9.39
CA PRO A 142 3.00 -20.20 10.31
C PRO A 142 3.08 -18.91 11.18
N TRP A 143 4.26 -18.31 11.29
CA TRP A 143 4.46 -17.06 12.03
C TRP A 143 4.25 -15.82 11.18
N CYS A 144 4.00 -15.95 9.86
CA CYS A 144 3.71 -14.82 8.99
C CYS A 144 2.31 -14.26 9.29
N LEU A 145 2.20 -12.93 9.32
CA LEU A 145 1.05 -12.26 9.92
C LEU A 145 -0.14 -12.13 8.99
N TYR A 146 0.10 -11.90 7.69
CA TYR A 146 -0.94 -11.45 6.74
C TYR A 146 -0.94 -12.26 5.45
N THR A 147 -0.48 -13.51 5.50
CA THR A 147 -0.50 -14.43 4.35
C THR A 147 -1.92 -14.49 3.74
N GLY A 148 -2.02 -14.29 2.44
CA GLY A 148 -3.30 -14.26 1.71
C GLY A 148 -4.10 -12.96 1.84
N LYS A 149 -3.62 -11.96 2.59
CA LYS A 149 -4.22 -10.63 2.63
C LYS A 149 -3.60 -9.69 1.59
N HIS A 150 -4.42 -8.80 1.06
CA HIS A 150 -4.01 -7.80 0.08
C HIS A 150 -4.05 -6.41 0.73
N LEU A 151 -2.91 -5.96 1.28
CA LEU A 151 -2.79 -4.64 1.90
C LEU A 151 -2.50 -3.57 0.85
N LEU A 152 -3.02 -2.36 1.05
CA LEU A 152 -2.77 -1.21 0.18
C LEU A 152 -1.33 -0.75 0.37
N THR A 153 -0.50 -0.95 -0.65
CA THR A 153 0.94 -0.64 -0.63
C THR A 153 1.20 0.66 -1.37
N PHE A 154 1.99 1.54 -0.80
CA PHE A 154 2.30 2.85 -1.36
C PHE A 154 3.74 3.27 -1.02
N VAL A 155 4.28 4.22 -1.77
CA VAL A 155 5.60 4.83 -1.53
C VAL A 155 5.49 6.26 -1.02
N ASP A 156 4.36 6.90 -1.25
CA ASP A 156 3.95 8.18 -0.65
C ASP A 156 2.42 8.33 -0.68
N ASN A 157 1.92 9.31 0.05
CA ASN A 157 0.51 9.70 0.08
C ASN A 157 0.37 11.19 0.49
N HIS A 158 -0.86 11.60 0.80
CA HIS A 158 -1.19 12.98 1.17
C HIS A 158 -0.71 13.39 2.58
N ASP A 159 -0.20 12.46 3.38
CA ASP A 159 0.20 12.68 4.79
C ASP A 159 1.70 12.48 5.03
N VAL A 160 2.46 12.09 4.01
CA VAL A 160 3.91 11.90 4.09
C VAL A 160 4.64 12.64 2.98
N SER A 161 5.93 12.89 3.16
CA SER A 161 6.77 13.49 2.11
C SER A 161 6.71 12.69 0.82
N ARG A 162 6.70 13.37 -0.33
CA ARG A 162 6.74 12.73 -1.64
C ARG A 162 7.98 11.85 -1.76
N ILE A 163 7.82 10.69 -2.39
CA ILE A 163 8.92 9.73 -2.50
C ILE A 163 10.12 10.31 -3.25
N ALA A 164 9.88 11.14 -4.27
CA ALA A 164 10.93 11.83 -4.99
C ALA A 164 11.76 12.76 -4.10
N SER A 165 11.19 13.32 -3.02
CA SER A 165 11.93 14.11 -2.01
C SER A 165 12.56 13.25 -0.92
N THR A 166 12.03 12.07 -0.67
CA THR A 166 12.49 11.17 0.40
C THR A 166 13.75 10.38 0.01
N LEU A 167 13.84 9.98 -1.28
CA LEU A 167 14.97 9.23 -1.79
C LEU A 167 16.22 10.11 -1.93
N THR A 168 17.33 9.67 -1.33
CA THR A 168 18.63 10.33 -1.43
C THR A 168 19.27 10.16 -2.80
N ASN A 169 19.05 9.03 -3.47
CA ASN A 169 19.50 8.78 -4.84
C ASN A 169 18.29 8.71 -5.79
N LYS A 170 18.21 9.66 -6.72
CA LYS A 170 17.10 9.74 -7.68
C LYS A 170 17.05 8.55 -8.66
N ALA A 171 18.17 7.87 -8.91
CA ALA A 171 18.19 6.65 -9.73
C ALA A 171 17.36 5.50 -9.11
N HIS A 172 17.07 5.58 -7.83
CA HIS A 172 16.23 4.60 -7.14
C HIS A 172 14.72 4.82 -7.35
N LEU A 173 14.31 5.98 -7.89
CA LEU A 173 12.88 6.29 -8.01
C LEU A 173 12.09 5.28 -8.87
N PRO A 174 12.51 4.89 -10.06
CA PRO A 174 11.83 3.83 -10.80
C PRO A 174 11.94 2.45 -10.12
N LEU A 175 13.03 2.19 -9.36
CA LEU A 175 13.25 0.91 -8.70
C LEU A 175 12.30 0.68 -7.52
N ILE A 176 12.01 1.73 -6.74
CA ILE A 176 11.10 1.62 -5.61
C ILE A 176 9.66 1.34 -6.08
N TYR A 177 9.24 1.94 -7.21
CA TYR A 177 7.96 1.59 -7.84
C TYR A 177 7.97 0.15 -8.35
N ALA A 178 9.04 -0.29 -9.02
CA ALA A 178 9.17 -1.68 -9.47
C ALA A 178 9.06 -2.66 -8.29
N LEU A 179 9.71 -2.37 -7.16
CA LEU A 179 9.60 -3.19 -5.96
C LEU A 179 8.17 -3.19 -5.41
N MET A 180 7.52 -2.03 -5.34
CA MET A 180 6.14 -1.88 -4.87
C MET A 180 5.14 -2.68 -5.73
N PHE A 181 5.27 -2.64 -7.06
CA PHE A 181 4.41 -3.41 -7.96
C PHE A 181 4.73 -4.92 -7.97
N GLY A 182 5.96 -5.30 -7.63
CA GLY A 182 6.38 -6.70 -7.57
C GLY A 182 6.01 -7.41 -6.27
N MET A 183 6.00 -6.70 -5.14
CA MET A 183 5.71 -7.29 -3.83
C MET A 183 4.21 -7.64 -3.66
N PRO A 184 3.84 -8.50 -2.70
CA PRO A 184 2.44 -8.74 -2.38
C PRO A 184 1.74 -7.46 -1.89
N GLY A 185 0.48 -7.27 -2.32
CA GLY A 185 -0.36 -6.14 -1.93
C GLY A 185 -1.03 -5.49 -3.13
N ILE A 186 -1.74 -4.40 -2.88
CA ILE A 186 -2.43 -3.59 -3.90
C ILE A 186 -1.61 -2.31 -4.07
N PRO A 187 -0.87 -2.14 -5.19
CA PRO A 187 -0.06 -0.94 -5.41
C PRO A 187 -0.94 0.29 -5.58
N CYS A 188 -0.61 1.35 -4.86
CA CYS A 188 -1.31 2.63 -4.90
C CYS A 188 -0.36 3.75 -5.27
N ILE A 189 -0.71 4.52 -6.30
CA ILE A 189 0.02 5.70 -6.75
C ILE A 189 -0.71 6.95 -6.27
N TYR A 190 -0.01 7.79 -5.53
CA TYR A 190 -0.53 9.10 -5.17
C TYR A 190 -0.36 10.05 -6.36
N TYR A 191 -1.38 10.87 -6.65
CA TYR A 191 -1.39 11.74 -7.84
C TYR A 191 -0.13 12.61 -7.92
N ARG A 192 0.40 12.82 -9.12
CA ARG A 192 1.66 13.52 -9.46
C ARG A 192 2.94 12.81 -9.03
N SER A 193 2.88 11.75 -8.23
CA SER A 193 4.07 10.95 -7.90
C SER A 193 4.59 10.22 -9.14
N GLU A 194 3.72 9.89 -10.10
CA GLU A 194 4.07 9.36 -11.42
C GLU A 194 4.86 10.35 -12.29
N TRP A 195 4.90 11.63 -11.91
CA TRP A 195 5.72 12.66 -12.58
C TRP A 195 7.00 12.97 -11.82
N GLY A 196 7.22 12.34 -10.66
CA GLY A 196 8.34 12.64 -9.77
C GLY A 196 8.16 13.94 -8.99
N CYS A 197 6.91 14.31 -8.66
CA CYS A 197 6.60 15.50 -7.88
C CYS A 197 7.35 15.48 -6.54
N GLU A 198 7.98 16.59 -6.19
CA GLU A 198 8.72 16.75 -4.96
C GLU A 198 7.94 17.60 -3.96
N ALA A 199 7.89 17.15 -2.71
CA ALA A 199 7.40 17.92 -1.56
C ALA A 199 7.82 17.24 -0.26
N VAL A 200 8.23 18.02 0.72
CA VAL A 200 8.62 17.55 2.05
C VAL A 200 7.56 17.97 3.06
N LYS A 201 7.09 17.01 3.87
CA LYS A 201 6.16 17.31 4.97
C LYS A 201 6.81 18.28 5.95
N GLY A 202 6.17 19.42 6.17
CA GLY A 202 6.62 20.47 7.09
C GLY A 202 5.80 20.49 8.37
N SER A 203 6.21 21.31 9.35
CA SER A 203 5.42 21.60 10.53
C SER A 203 4.32 22.63 10.18
N GLY A 204 3.06 22.20 10.23
CA GLY A 204 1.89 23.10 10.28
C GLY A 204 1.12 23.35 8.99
N ASN A 205 1.56 22.88 7.82
CA ASN A 205 0.78 22.99 6.59
C ASN A 205 1.08 21.86 5.59
N ASP A 206 0.16 20.92 5.45
CA ASP A 206 0.27 19.80 4.53
C ASP A 206 -0.18 20.12 3.10
N ASN A 207 -0.59 21.36 2.80
CA ASN A 207 -1.02 21.76 1.45
C ASN A 207 0.09 21.58 0.40
N ILE A 208 1.36 21.69 0.81
CA ILE A 208 2.50 21.44 -0.07
C ILE A 208 2.51 20.00 -0.63
N LEU A 209 1.95 19.04 0.12
CA LEU A 209 1.82 17.65 -0.30
C LEU A 209 0.66 17.43 -1.27
N ARG A 210 -0.27 18.40 -1.35
CA ARG A 210 -1.56 18.33 -2.08
C ARG A 210 -1.70 19.49 -3.09
N PRO A 211 -0.68 19.78 -3.91
CA PRO A 211 -0.72 20.94 -4.81
C PRO A 211 -1.75 20.72 -5.92
N ALA A 212 -2.46 21.79 -6.30
CA ALA A 212 -3.22 21.83 -7.54
C ALA A 212 -2.27 21.86 -8.75
N PHE A 213 -2.78 21.49 -9.93
CA PHE A 213 -2.05 21.56 -11.19
C PHE A 213 -3.01 21.79 -12.36
N ASP A 214 -2.53 22.46 -13.39
CA ASP A 214 -3.35 22.79 -14.57
C ASP A 214 -3.26 21.76 -15.68
N LYS A 215 -2.09 21.10 -15.80
CA LYS A 215 -1.79 20.14 -16.90
C LYS A 215 -1.01 18.93 -16.40
N PRO A 216 -1.26 17.75 -16.96
CA PRO A 216 -0.40 16.58 -16.75
C PRO A 216 1.04 16.82 -17.24
N GLU A 217 2.00 16.23 -16.54
CA GLU A 217 3.43 16.29 -16.84
C GLU A 217 3.97 14.87 -17.10
N TYR A 218 3.77 14.36 -18.32
CA TYR A 218 4.25 13.03 -18.67
C TYR A 218 5.77 13.01 -18.87
N ASN A 219 6.41 11.94 -18.36
CA ASN A 219 7.84 11.72 -18.48
C ASN A 219 8.17 10.19 -18.45
N GLU A 220 9.45 9.83 -18.50
CA GLU A 220 9.91 8.43 -18.48
C GLU A 220 9.46 7.65 -17.23
N LEU A 221 9.30 8.33 -16.08
CA LEU A 221 8.77 7.71 -14.88
C LEU A 221 7.29 7.34 -15.05
N THR A 222 6.51 8.21 -15.71
CA THR A 222 5.11 7.92 -16.04
C THR A 222 4.99 6.67 -16.91
N ASP A 223 5.85 6.56 -17.95
CA ASP A 223 5.87 5.39 -18.83
C ASP A 223 6.26 4.11 -18.07
N THR A 224 7.25 4.22 -17.17
CA THR A 224 7.67 3.12 -16.30
C THR A 224 6.52 2.66 -15.41
N ILE A 225 5.87 3.57 -14.70
CA ILE A 225 4.75 3.24 -13.79
C ILE A 225 3.56 2.67 -14.56
N SER A 226 3.26 3.22 -15.75
CA SER A 226 2.21 2.69 -16.63
C SER A 226 2.49 1.25 -17.05
N SER A 227 3.73 0.95 -17.43
CA SER A 227 4.15 -0.41 -17.78
C SER A 227 4.07 -1.37 -16.60
N LEU A 228 4.48 -0.93 -15.41
CA LEU A 228 4.36 -1.70 -14.17
C LEU A 228 2.89 -1.98 -13.81
N GLY A 229 2.02 -0.99 -13.95
CA GLY A 229 0.58 -1.13 -13.73
C GLY A 229 -0.06 -2.14 -14.70
N GLN A 230 0.29 -2.08 -15.98
CA GLN A 230 -0.18 -3.04 -16.98
C GLN A 230 0.31 -4.47 -16.68
N MET A 231 1.58 -4.63 -16.30
CA MET A 231 2.11 -5.94 -15.88
C MET A 231 1.36 -6.51 -14.68
N TYR A 232 1.16 -5.70 -13.65
CA TYR A 232 0.43 -6.10 -12.45
C TYR A 232 -1.00 -6.53 -12.78
N HIS A 233 -1.71 -5.75 -13.57
CA HIS A 233 -3.09 -6.04 -13.97
C HIS A 233 -3.21 -7.33 -14.81
N ASN A 234 -2.22 -7.62 -15.65
CA ASN A 234 -2.21 -8.77 -16.56
C ASN A 234 -1.51 -10.01 -15.99
N SER A 235 -1.12 -10.01 -14.72
CA SER A 235 -0.45 -11.14 -14.06
C SER A 235 -1.16 -11.57 -12.79
N ARG A 236 -1.67 -12.80 -12.79
CA ARG A 236 -2.25 -13.42 -11.58
C ARG A 236 -1.18 -13.61 -10.50
N ALA A 237 0.05 -13.95 -10.89
CA ALA A 237 1.15 -14.10 -9.96
C ALA A 237 1.47 -12.79 -9.25
N LEU A 238 1.51 -11.64 -9.94
CA LEU A 238 1.77 -10.35 -9.32
C LEU A 238 0.60 -9.87 -8.45
N SER A 239 -0.65 -10.07 -8.91
CA SER A 239 -1.84 -9.60 -8.20
C SER A 239 -2.17 -10.45 -6.98
N TYR A 240 -2.07 -11.78 -7.06
CA TYR A 240 -2.57 -12.71 -6.03
C TYR A 240 -1.55 -13.78 -5.60
N GLY A 241 -0.38 -13.81 -6.23
CA GLY A 241 0.58 -14.90 -6.03
C GLY A 241 1.24 -14.91 -4.66
N ASP A 242 1.62 -16.10 -4.25
CA ASP A 242 2.48 -16.33 -3.11
C ASP A 242 3.85 -15.65 -3.31
N TYR A 243 4.49 -15.34 -2.21
CA TYR A 243 5.84 -14.78 -2.19
C TYR A 243 6.87 -15.82 -1.77
N THR A 244 8.02 -15.84 -2.46
CA THR A 244 9.18 -16.64 -2.07
C THR A 244 10.47 -15.88 -2.37
N LYS A 245 11.27 -15.61 -1.35
CA LYS A 245 12.59 -14.99 -1.48
C LYS A 245 13.56 -15.91 -2.22
N LYS A 246 14.36 -15.37 -3.14
CA LYS A 246 15.37 -16.11 -3.92
C LYS A 246 16.79 -15.62 -3.64
N VAL A 247 17.08 -14.34 -3.86
CA VAL A 247 18.39 -13.73 -3.61
C VAL A 247 18.21 -12.46 -2.82
N LEU A 248 19.02 -12.26 -1.80
CA LEU A 248 18.99 -11.06 -0.98
C LEU A 248 20.40 -10.66 -0.60
N THR A 249 20.78 -9.46 -0.92
CA THR A 249 22.01 -8.77 -0.49
C THR A 249 21.65 -7.38 0.06
N ASN A 250 22.63 -6.61 0.44
CA ASN A 250 22.37 -5.22 0.84
C ASN A 250 21.76 -4.37 -0.30
N ARG A 251 22.07 -4.69 -1.55
CA ARG A 251 21.77 -3.84 -2.71
C ARG A 251 20.93 -4.52 -3.78
N GLN A 252 20.80 -5.84 -3.73
CA GLN A 252 20.02 -6.62 -4.67
C GLN A 252 18.95 -7.44 -3.97
N TYR A 253 17.79 -7.55 -4.63
CA TYR A 253 16.69 -8.33 -4.13
C TYR A 253 15.99 -9.06 -5.26
N VAL A 254 15.93 -10.40 -5.17
CA VAL A 254 15.22 -11.26 -6.13
C VAL A 254 14.23 -12.12 -5.37
N PHE A 255 13.00 -12.14 -5.83
CA PHE A 255 11.94 -12.98 -5.28
C PHE A 255 11.02 -13.50 -6.37
N LYS A 256 10.29 -14.56 -6.05
CA LYS A 256 9.28 -15.18 -6.91
C LYS A 256 7.88 -14.85 -6.41
N ARG A 257 6.99 -14.57 -7.36
CA ARG A 257 5.53 -14.55 -7.18
C ARG A 257 4.94 -15.71 -7.97
N GLU A 258 3.97 -16.43 -7.39
CA GLU A 258 3.40 -17.61 -8.03
C GLU A 258 1.91 -17.77 -7.71
N ALA A 259 1.07 -17.87 -8.75
CA ALA A 259 -0.35 -18.17 -8.65
C ALA A 259 -0.85 -18.87 -9.91
N ASP A 260 -1.77 -19.82 -9.78
CA ASP A 260 -2.50 -20.46 -10.86
C ASP A 260 -1.60 -20.99 -11.99
N GLY A 261 -0.40 -21.50 -11.63
CA GLY A 261 0.60 -22.00 -12.57
C GLY A 261 1.47 -20.92 -13.24
N GLU A 262 1.18 -19.63 -13.03
CA GLU A 262 2.04 -18.53 -13.45
C GLU A 262 3.12 -18.28 -12.40
N LYS A 263 4.38 -18.16 -12.87
CA LYS A 263 5.54 -17.79 -12.05
C LYS A 263 6.17 -16.53 -12.61
N VAL A 264 6.38 -15.54 -11.74
CA VAL A 264 7.09 -14.30 -12.08
C VAL A 264 8.25 -14.10 -11.13
N LEU A 265 9.46 -13.97 -11.67
CA LEU A 265 10.65 -13.55 -10.94
C LEU A 265 10.74 -12.03 -11.01
N VAL A 266 10.83 -11.39 -9.84
CA VAL A 266 11.05 -9.95 -9.69
C VAL A 266 12.47 -9.75 -9.19
N ALA A 267 13.26 -8.94 -9.89
CA ALA A 267 14.66 -8.72 -9.55
C ALA A 267 15.00 -7.23 -9.58
N ILE A 268 15.62 -6.74 -8.51
CA ILE A 268 16.00 -5.34 -8.31
C ILE A 268 17.48 -5.25 -8.04
N ASN A 269 18.18 -4.31 -8.71
CA ASN A 269 19.55 -3.92 -8.43
C ASN A 269 19.61 -2.42 -8.12
N ALA A 270 19.84 -2.07 -6.87
CA ALA A 270 19.99 -0.70 -6.41
C ALA A 270 21.44 -0.19 -6.47
N ASP A 271 22.38 -1.02 -6.91
CA ASP A 271 23.81 -0.67 -7.03
C ASP A 271 24.12 0.07 -8.34
N GLU A 272 25.15 0.90 -8.30
CA GLU A 272 25.76 1.54 -9.48
C GLU A 272 26.56 0.57 -10.37
N ASN A 273 26.77 -0.66 -9.90
CA ASN A 273 27.47 -1.72 -10.62
C ASN A 273 26.51 -2.80 -11.10
N GLU A 274 26.87 -3.46 -12.20
CA GLU A 274 26.19 -4.65 -12.66
C GLU A 274 26.33 -5.77 -11.61
N TYR A 275 25.27 -6.55 -11.47
CA TYR A 275 25.25 -7.71 -10.57
C TYR A 275 24.68 -8.93 -11.28
N THR A 276 25.35 -10.06 -11.14
CA THR A 276 24.82 -11.37 -11.59
C THR A 276 24.35 -12.16 -10.39
N ALA A 277 23.03 -12.38 -10.32
CA ALA A 277 22.41 -13.21 -9.31
C ALA A 277 22.43 -14.69 -9.77
N TYR A 278 23.15 -15.54 -9.06
CA TYR A 278 23.17 -16.99 -9.29
C TYR A 278 22.26 -17.70 -8.31
N PHE A 279 21.27 -18.42 -8.81
CA PHE A 279 20.31 -19.18 -7.99
C PHE A 279 19.50 -20.14 -8.87
N ASP A 280 18.75 -21.04 -8.24
CA ASP A 280 17.76 -21.86 -8.95
C ASP A 280 16.57 -20.97 -9.37
N THR A 281 16.52 -20.61 -10.66
CA THR A 281 15.48 -19.79 -11.27
C THR A 281 14.16 -20.54 -11.44
N GLU A 282 14.19 -21.88 -11.30
CA GLU A 282 13.06 -22.79 -11.55
C GLU A 282 12.49 -22.71 -12.97
N CYS A 283 13.17 -22.02 -13.86
CA CYS A 283 12.84 -21.95 -15.30
C CYS A 283 14.11 -21.64 -16.11
N ALA A 284 14.24 -22.27 -17.28
CA ALA A 284 15.31 -21.97 -18.22
C ALA A 284 14.92 -20.78 -19.11
N ASP A 285 13.74 -20.85 -19.73
CA ASP A 285 13.22 -19.82 -20.64
C ASP A 285 12.22 -18.93 -19.94
N ALA A 286 12.36 -17.62 -20.09
CA ALA A 286 11.44 -16.66 -19.52
C ALA A 286 11.13 -15.52 -20.49
N LEU A 287 9.95 -14.94 -20.34
CA LEU A 287 9.54 -13.71 -21.01
C LEU A 287 9.86 -12.53 -20.10
N ASN A 288 10.74 -11.64 -20.52
CA ASN A 288 10.93 -10.35 -19.87
C ASN A 288 9.68 -9.47 -20.12
N LEU A 289 8.91 -9.22 -19.07
CA LEU A 289 7.62 -8.52 -19.17
C LEU A 289 7.76 -7.03 -19.49
N ILE A 290 8.95 -6.44 -19.31
CA ILE A 290 9.24 -5.05 -19.68
C ILE A 290 9.51 -4.92 -21.17
N THR A 291 10.35 -5.83 -21.71
CA THR A 291 10.85 -5.71 -23.10
C THR A 291 10.06 -6.57 -24.07
N GLY A 292 9.26 -7.52 -23.60
CA GLY A 292 8.58 -8.52 -24.41
C GLY A 292 9.52 -9.56 -25.05
N LYS A 293 10.80 -9.61 -24.65
CA LYS A 293 11.79 -10.53 -25.20
C LYS A 293 11.88 -11.81 -24.38
N LYS A 294 12.16 -12.91 -25.07
CA LYS A 294 12.54 -14.18 -24.45
C LYS A 294 14.01 -14.12 -24.05
N GLU A 295 14.29 -14.57 -22.85
CA GLU A 295 15.64 -14.61 -22.28
C GLU A 295 15.91 -15.96 -21.62
N ASP A 296 17.15 -16.46 -21.73
CA ASP A 296 17.60 -17.65 -21.02
C ASP A 296 18.00 -17.27 -19.59
N LEU A 297 17.34 -17.87 -18.61
CA LEU A 297 17.60 -17.67 -17.19
C LEU A 297 18.24 -18.90 -16.53
N SER A 298 18.91 -19.77 -17.28
CA SER A 298 19.52 -21.01 -16.76
C SER A 298 20.49 -20.71 -15.60
N GLY A 299 19.97 -20.74 -14.36
CA GLY A 299 20.72 -20.59 -13.11
C GLY A 299 21.19 -19.18 -12.76
N LYS A 300 20.81 -18.12 -13.52
CA LYS A 300 21.22 -16.74 -13.23
C LYS A 300 20.33 -15.67 -13.84
N ILE A 301 20.40 -14.49 -13.25
CA ILE A 301 19.87 -13.24 -13.81
C ILE A 301 20.97 -12.18 -13.78
N VAL A 302 21.21 -11.49 -14.92
CA VAL A 302 22.13 -10.36 -15.01
C VAL A 302 21.34 -9.06 -14.84
N LEU A 303 21.73 -8.24 -13.88
CA LEU A 303 21.11 -6.97 -13.52
C LEU A 303 22.06 -5.81 -13.78
N PRO A 304 21.86 -5.01 -14.82
CA PRO A 304 22.60 -3.77 -15.00
C PRO A 304 22.54 -2.82 -13.79
N PRO A 305 23.39 -1.80 -13.70
CA PRO A 305 23.30 -0.77 -12.69
C PRO A 305 21.89 -0.16 -12.61
N TYR A 306 21.40 0.11 -11.40
CA TYR A 306 20.12 0.76 -11.15
C TYR A 306 18.97 0.20 -12.02
N SER A 307 18.79 -1.11 -12.02
CA SER A 307 17.82 -1.77 -12.89
C SER A 307 16.87 -2.70 -12.15
N PHE A 308 15.77 -3.01 -12.83
CA PHE A 308 14.82 -4.02 -12.40
C PHE A 308 14.42 -4.93 -13.56
N ARG A 309 13.95 -6.12 -13.24
CA ARG A 309 13.47 -7.11 -14.20
C ARG A 309 12.23 -7.81 -13.65
N PHE A 310 11.32 -8.12 -14.55
CA PHE A 310 10.18 -9.00 -14.31
C PHE A 310 10.18 -10.09 -15.37
N TYR A 311 10.38 -11.32 -14.93
CA TYR A 311 10.46 -12.47 -15.82
C TYR A 311 9.32 -13.45 -15.57
N ARG A 312 8.47 -13.66 -16.55
CA ARG A 312 7.47 -14.74 -16.50
C ARG A 312 8.10 -16.02 -17.04
N CYS A 313 8.18 -17.05 -16.20
CA CYS A 313 8.62 -18.39 -16.60
C CYS A 313 7.69 -18.97 -17.67
N MET A 314 8.28 -19.64 -18.68
CA MET A 314 7.54 -20.25 -19.80
C MET A 314 7.49 -21.77 -19.67
#